data_da67451856e487243087f8b9b0dfc510
#
_entry.id   da67451856e487243087f8b9b0dfc510
#
_cell.length_a   1.000
_cell.length_b   1.000
_cell.length_c   1.000
_cell.angle_alpha   90.00
_cell.angle_beta   90.00
_cell.angle_gamma   90.00
#
_symmetry.space_group_name_H-M   'P 1'
#
loop_
_entity.id
_entity.type
_entity.pdbx_description
1 polymer ?
#
loop_
_entity_poly.entity_id
_entity_poly.type
_entity_poly.pdbx_seq_one_letter_code
_entity_poly.pdbx_strand_id
1 'polypeptide(L)'
;MIGERNASVYICPMSGRFTSRMRLACSLAVSWVFLLAVHAPTHAQTVAVFDFELIDTSVEGEIRGVRSDEQARLGQLSLQLRERLKDSGRFSLVDIAPVAAEARASNLQGCGGCDTRLAGRVGAELSITGTVQKVSNLILNMNIYVRDASSGATLAAMSADMRGNTDESWFRTLDWLIRNRLLAPDYGVRR
;
A
#
# COMPACT_ATOMS: atom_id res chain seq x y z
N MET A 1 -5.76 -38.79 -35.27
CA MET A 1 -4.89 -39.95 -34.93
C MET A 1 -4.33 -39.69 -33.56
N ILE A 2 -4.81 -40.45 -32.62
CA ILE A 2 -4.66 -40.38 -31.19
C ILE A 2 -3.33 -41.06 -30.80
N GLY A 3 -2.52 -40.46 -29.97
CA GLY A 3 -1.30 -41.03 -29.41
C GLY A 3 -1.31 -40.90 -27.89
N GLU A 4 -1.98 -41.82 -27.22
CA GLU A 4 -1.88 -42.02 -25.77
C GLU A 4 -0.50 -42.54 -25.40
N ARG A 5 0.19 -41.91 -24.50
CA ARG A 5 1.38 -42.44 -23.83
C ARG A 5 1.03 -42.88 -22.42
N ASN A 6 0.86 -44.19 -22.26
CA ASN A 6 0.73 -44.89 -21.00
C ASN A 6 1.99 -44.70 -20.13
N ALA A 7 1.82 -44.13 -18.95
CA ALA A 7 2.81 -44.13 -17.90
C ALA A 7 2.71 -45.49 -17.13
N SER A 8 3.69 -46.33 -17.33
CA SER A 8 3.81 -47.65 -16.64
C SER A 8 4.26 -47.40 -15.20
N VAL A 9 3.34 -47.69 -14.27
CA VAL A 9 3.65 -47.68 -12.84
C VAL A 9 4.37 -49.02 -12.51
N TYR A 10 5.65 -48.98 -12.19
CA TYR A 10 6.39 -50.12 -11.66
C TYR A 10 6.04 -50.33 -10.20
N ILE A 11 5.22 -51.35 -9.95
CA ILE A 11 4.96 -51.89 -8.61
C ILE A 11 6.06 -52.90 -8.33
N CYS A 12 6.95 -52.63 -7.39
CA CYS A 12 7.98 -53.51 -6.94
C CYS A 12 7.43 -54.36 -5.74
N PRO A 13 7.26 -55.66 -5.83
CA PRO A 13 6.90 -56.48 -4.70
C PRO A 13 8.17 -56.92 -3.94
N MET A 14 8.58 -56.23 -2.94
CA MET A 14 9.59 -56.71 -2.00
C MET A 14 8.91 -57.31 -0.74
N SER A 15 8.66 -58.62 -0.76
CA SER A 15 8.41 -59.38 0.43
C SER A 15 9.75 -59.64 1.12
N GLY A 16 10.12 -58.78 2.04
CA GLY A 16 11.26 -58.95 2.92
C GLY A 16 10.87 -58.55 4.35
N ARG A 17 11.01 -59.48 5.30
CA ARG A 17 10.84 -59.24 6.72
C ARG A 17 11.85 -58.19 7.20
N PHE A 18 11.48 -56.91 7.15
CA PHE A 18 12.25 -55.84 7.77
C PHE A 18 11.93 -55.74 9.25
N THR A 19 12.99 -55.87 10.08
CA THR A 19 12.91 -55.78 11.53
C THR A 19 12.39 -54.43 11.97
N SER A 20 11.58 -54.44 13.04
CA SER A 20 10.84 -53.26 13.60
C SER A 20 11.69 -52.03 13.88
N ARG A 21 12.99 -52.17 14.06
CA ARG A 21 13.90 -51.03 14.34
C ARG A 21 14.23 -50.14 13.12
N MET A 22 14.14 -50.70 11.90
CA MET A 22 14.47 -49.97 10.69
C MET A 22 13.29 -49.12 10.18
N ARG A 23 12.06 -49.43 10.59
CA ARG A 23 10.86 -48.65 10.24
C ARG A 23 10.76 -47.33 11.02
N LEU A 24 11.30 -47.28 12.25
CA LEU A 24 11.32 -46.05 13.06
C LEU A 24 12.33 -45.00 12.50
N ALA A 25 13.48 -45.44 11.99
CA ALA A 25 14.49 -44.54 11.47
C ALA A 25 14.08 -43.86 10.15
N CYS A 26 13.30 -44.58 9.30
CA CYS A 26 12.83 -44.01 8.02
C CYS A 26 11.70 -42.99 8.21
N SER A 27 10.84 -43.17 9.23
CA SER A 27 9.74 -42.27 9.54
C SER A 27 10.20 -40.92 10.13
N LEU A 28 11.33 -40.89 10.84
CA LEU A 28 11.87 -39.67 11.42
C LEU A 28 12.62 -38.80 10.38
N ALA A 29 13.22 -39.42 9.35
CA ALA A 29 13.92 -38.71 8.30
C ALA A 29 12.96 -37.97 7.34
N VAL A 30 11.76 -38.51 7.09
CA VAL A 30 10.73 -37.86 6.23
C VAL A 30 10.07 -36.69 6.95
N SER A 31 9.96 -36.74 8.29
CA SER A 31 9.34 -35.65 9.06
C SER A 31 10.20 -34.39 9.15
N TRP A 32 11.51 -34.47 8.97
CA TRP A 32 12.43 -33.32 9.03
C TRP A 32 12.54 -32.54 7.71
N VAL A 33 12.19 -33.17 6.60
CA VAL A 33 12.24 -32.49 5.28
C VAL A 33 11.04 -31.57 5.05
N PHE A 34 9.94 -31.74 5.79
CA PHE A 34 8.73 -30.92 5.64
C PHE A 34 8.76 -29.57 6.42
N LEU A 35 9.79 -29.32 7.24
CA LEU A 35 9.87 -28.10 8.07
C LEU A 35 10.74 -26.97 7.47
N LEU A 36 11.25 -27.15 6.27
CA LEU A 36 11.80 -26.03 5.49
C LEU A 36 10.63 -25.31 4.82
N ALA A 37 9.80 -24.64 5.64
CA ALA A 37 8.86 -23.65 5.15
C ALA A 37 9.66 -22.62 4.36
N VAL A 38 9.52 -22.66 3.05
CA VAL A 38 10.05 -21.66 2.13
C VAL A 38 9.40 -20.33 2.54
N HIS A 39 10.10 -19.57 3.40
CA HIS A 39 9.80 -18.17 3.60
C HIS A 39 10.18 -17.47 2.30
N ALA A 40 9.22 -17.34 1.38
CA ALA A 40 9.37 -16.42 0.26
C ALA A 40 9.66 -15.04 0.89
N PRO A 41 10.74 -14.35 0.50
CA PRO A 41 10.97 -13.00 0.97
C PRO A 41 9.74 -12.17 0.59
N THR A 42 9.01 -11.68 1.58
CA THR A 42 7.97 -10.67 1.37
C THR A 42 8.69 -9.42 0.89
N HIS A 43 8.77 -9.26 -0.42
CA HIS A 43 9.33 -8.04 -1.02
C HIS A 43 8.40 -6.89 -0.65
N ALA A 44 8.91 -5.93 0.13
CA ALA A 44 8.17 -4.72 0.44
C ALA A 44 7.91 -3.95 -0.87
N GLN A 45 6.64 -3.69 -1.18
CA GLN A 45 6.28 -2.97 -2.40
C GLN A 45 6.88 -1.57 -2.40
N THR A 46 7.48 -1.19 -3.53
CA THR A 46 8.03 0.14 -3.70
C THR A 46 6.92 1.17 -3.92
N VAL A 47 6.99 2.30 -3.22
CA VAL A 47 5.90 3.29 -3.24
C VAL A 47 6.42 4.72 -3.35
N ALA A 48 5.83 5.49 -4.26
CA ALA A 48 5.98 6.94 -4.34
C ALA A 48 4.84 7.60 -3.54
N VAL A 49 5.19 8.32 -2.48
CA VAL A 49 4.24 9.04 -1.63
C VAL A 49 4.32 10.53 -1.95
N PHE A 50 3.30 11.06 -2.61
CA PHE A 50 3.21 12.47 -2.97
C PHE A 50 2.73 13.33 -1.81
N ASP A 51 2.94 14.64 -1.93
CA ASP A 51 2.45 15.58 -0.93
C ASP A 51 0.92 15.64 -0.94
N PHE A 52 0.33 15.92 0.24
CA PHE A 52 -1.11 16.14 0.34
C PHE A 52 -1.52 17.43 -0.39
N GLU A 53 -2.67 17.39 -1.05
CA GLU A 53 -3.29 18.53 -1.73
C GLU A 53 -4.50 19.03 -0.94
N LEU A 54 -4.70 20.36 -0.90
CA LEU A 54 -5.92 20.97 -0.37
C LEU A 54 -6.89 21.25 -1.51
N ILE A 55 -8.12 20.78 -1.38
CA ILE A 55 -9.24 21.11 -2.24
C ILE A 55 -10.19 21.97 -1.40
N ASP A 56 -9.99 23.31 -1.44
CA ASP A 56 -10.81 24.26 -0.68
C ASP A 56 -11.95 24.79 -1.54
N THR A 57 -13.18 24.41 -1.20
CA THR A 57 -14.42 24.89 -1.82
C THR A 57 -15.22 25.77 -0.86
N SER A 58 -14.60 26.20 0.24
CA SER A 58 -15.24 27.05 1.23
C SER A 58 -15.32 28.51 0.76
N VAL A 59 -16.37 29.20 1.19
CA VAL A 59 -16.50 30.65 0.97
C VAL A 59 -15.29 31.42 1.51
N GLU A 60 -14.69 30.95 2.62
CA GLU A 60 -13.48 31.57 3.16
C GLU A 60 -12.31 31.45 2.17
N GLY A 61 -12.13 30.27 1.56
CA GLY A 61 -11.09 30.04 0.55
C GLY A 61 -11.27 30.90 -0.70
N GLU A 62 -12.50 31.07 -1.16
CA GLU A 62 -12.82 31.95 -2.30
C GLU A 62 -12.50 33.42 -2.02
N ILE A 63 -12.77 33.92 -0.82
CA ILE A 63 -12.59 35.34 -0.47
C ILE A 63 -11.15 35.62 -0.04
N ARG A 64 -10.51 34.76 0.74
CA ARG A 64 -9.23 35.01 1.39
C ARG A 64 -8.05 34.24 0.78
N GLY A 65 -8.33 33.29 -0.11
CA GLY A 65 -7.33 32.40 -0.66
C GLY A 65 -6.83 31.36 0.34
N VAL A 66 -5.72 30.72 -0.02
CA VAL A 66 -5.13 29.64 0.77
C VAL A 66 -4.49 30.19 2.04
N ARG A 67 -4.77 29.57 3.16
CA ARG A 67 -4.21 29.91 4.47
C ARG A 67 -2.83 29.28 4.66
N SER A 68 -1.89 30.05 5.22
CA SER A 68 -0.52 29.58 5.47
C SER A 68 -0.44 28.45 6.51
N ASP A 69 -1.32 28.45 7.52
CA ASP A 69 -1.39 27.38 8.52
C ASP A 69 -1.90 26.06 7.92
N GLU A 70 -2.86 26.11 6.99
CA GLU A 70 -3.34 24.94 6.25
C GLU A 70 -2.23 24.37 5.34
N GLN A 71 -1.48 25.21 4.66
CA GLN A 71 -0.32 24.79 3.85
C GLN A 71 0.77 24.13 4.69
N ALA A 72 1.10 24.71 5.84
CA ALA A 72 2.06 24.12 6.77
C ALA A 72 1.58 22.75 7.27
N ARG A 73 0.29 22.63 7.55
CA ARG A 73 -0.37 21.39 7.99
C ARG A 73 -0.31 20.29 6.94
N LEU A 74 -0.54 20.62 5.65
CA LEU A 74 -0.39 19.66 4.53
C LEU A 74 1.03 19.10 4.44
N GLY A 75 2.04 19.96 4.60
CA GLY A 75 3.43 19.51 4.63
C GLY A 75 3.71 18.53 5.77
N GLN A 76 3.20 18.81 6.96
CA GLN A 76 3.35 17.93 8.12
C GLN A 76 2.60 16.60 7.94
N LEU A 77 1.40 16.60 7.37
CA LEU A 77 0.67 15.37 7.01
C LEU A 77 1.49 14.49 6.06
N SER A 78 2.08 15.12 5.05
CA SER A 78 2.90 14.41 4.06
C SER A 78 4.13 13.73 4.69
N LEU A 79 4.79 14.42 5.63
CA LEU A 79 5.89 13.87 6.40
C LEU A 79 5.44 12.72 7.30
N GLN A 80 4.38 12.93 8.08
CA GLN A 80 3.83 11.90 8.96
C GLN A 80 3.43 10.64 8.20
N LEU A 81 2.79 10.77 7.03
CA LEU A 81 2.42 9.63 6.21
C LEU A 81 3.65 8.84 5.78
N ARG A 82 4.70 9.51 5.27
CA ARG A 82 5.95 8.86 4.86
C ARG A 82 6.64 8.14 6.02
N GLU A 83 6.75 8.78 7.18
CA GLU A 83 7.35 8.18 8.38
C GLU A 83 6.59 6.93 8.81
N ARG A 84 5.27 7.01 8.91
CA ARG A 84 4.43 5.87 9.33
C ARG A 84 4.49 4.71 8.35
N LEU A 85 4.55 4.96 7.04
CA LEU A 85 4.71 3.92 6.04
C LEU A 85 6.09 3.26 6.10
N LYS A 86 7.15 4.06 6.27
CA LYS A 86 8.51 3.58 6.48
C LYS A 86 8.62 2.68 7.71
N ASP A 87 8.08 3.14 8.84
CA ASP A 87 8.14 2.42 10.12
C ASP A 87 7.33 1.11 10.11
N SER A 88 6.33 1.02 9.25
CA SER A 88 5.52 -0.19 9.11
C SER A 88 6.28 -1.37 8.52
N GLY A 89 7.38 -1.12 7.81
CA GLY A 89 8.13 -2.14 7.07
C GLY A 89 7.38 -2.79 5.90
N ARG A 90 6.11 -2.39 5.67
CA ARG A 90 5.27 -2.94 4.61
C ARG A 90 5.62 -2.38 3.23
N PHE A 91 6.12 -1.15 3.19
CA PHE A 91 6.46 -0.42 1.98
C PHE A 91 7.92 0.01 1.96
N SER A 92 8.51 0.03 0.77
CA SER A 92 9.81 0.63 0.50
C SER A 92 9.58 1.98 -0.18
N LEU A 93 9.83 3.08 0.52
CA LEU A 93 9.61 4.41 -0.03
C LEU A 93 10.67 4.76 -1.06
N VAL A 94 10.21 5.24 -2.22
CA VAL A 94 11.07 5.75 -3.29
C VAL A 94 11.24 7.26 -3.13
N ASP A 95 12.43 7.78 -3.41
CA ASP A 95 12.67 9.22 -3.42
C ASP A 95 11.91 9.89 -4.59
N ILE A 96 11.03 10.82 -4.27
CA ILE A 96 10.23 11.56 -5.25
C ILE A 96 10.88 12.90 -5.65
N ALA A 97 12.05 13.26 -5.11
CA ALA A 97 12.71 14.53 -5.40
C ALA A 97 12.84 14.81 -6.91
N PRO A 98 13.17 13.83 -7.78
CA PRO A 98 13.27 14.07 -9.23
C PRO A 98 11.98 14.53 -9.92
N VAL A 99 10.82 14.22 -9.31
CA VAL A 99 9.48 14.53 -9.87
C VAL A 99 8.67 15.48 -8.99
N ALA A 100 9.19 15.89 -7.85
CA ALA A 100 8.46 16.66 -6.86
C ALA A 100 7.97 18.02 -7.36
N ALA A 101 8.77 18.70 -8.18
CA ALA A 101 8.36 19.99 -8.76
C ALA A 101 7.18 19.83 -9.73
N GLU A 102 7.22 18.83 -10.59
CA GLU A 102 6.15 18.52 -11.53
C GLU A 102 4.88 18.05 -10.79
N ALA A 103 5.04 17.23 -9.76
CA ALA A 103 3.93 16.78 -8.92
C ALA A 103 3.21 17.97 -8.26
N ARG A 104 3.95 18.90 -7.65
CA ARG A 104 3.37 20.10 -7.03
C ARG A 104 2.71 21.08 -8.02
N ALA A 105 3.19 21.10 -9.26
CA ALA A 105 2.58 21.92 -10.32
C ALA A 105 1.32 21.28 -10.93
N SER A 106 1.07 20.00 -10.62
CA SER A 106 -0.05 19.24 -11.16
C SER A 106 -1.16 19.12 -10.12
N ASN A 107 -2.41 19.02 -10.57
CA ASN A 107 -3.50 18.54 -9.74
C ASN A 107 -3.52 17.00 -9.86
N LEU A 108 -2.89 16.30 -8.90
CA LEU A 108 -2.68 14.85 -8.99
C LEU A 108 -4.00 14.06 -9.03
N GLN A 109 -5.09 14.60 -8.48
CA GLN A 109 -6.40 13.96 -8.54
C GLN A 109 -7.14 14.23 -9.85
N GLY A 110 -6.89 15.38 -10.49
CA GLY A 110 -7.62 15.81 -11.68
C GLY A 110 -6.89 15.58 -13.01
N CYS A 111 -5.61 15.24 -12.99
CA CYS A 111 -4.78 15.17 -14.19
C CYS A 111 -4.85 13.86 -14.98
N GLY A 112 -5.77 12.95 -14.65
CA GLY A 112 -5.93 11.69 -15.39
C GLY A 112 -4.73 10.74 -15.29
N GLY A 113 -4.18 10.53 -14.09
CA GLY A 113 -3.14 9.53 -13.83
C GLY A 113 -1.71 10.07 -13.94
N CYS A 114 -1.47 11.38 -13.75
CA CYS A 114 -0.11 11.87 -13.67
C CYS A 114 0.63 11.37 -12.42
N ASP A 115 -0.06 11.14 -11.33
CA ASP A 115 0.50 10.51 -10.14
C ASP A 115 1.14 9.15 -10.43
N THR A 116 0.45 8.29 -11.18
CA THR A 116 0.98 6.96 -11.55
C THR A 116 2.13 7.05 -12.55
N ARG A 117 2.05 7.98 -13.53
CA ARG A 117 3.17 8.23 -14.45
C ARG A 117 4.41 8.75 -13.73
N LEU A 118 4.25 9.68 -12.78
CA LEU A 118 5.36 10.21 -11.97
C LEU A 118 5.95 9.14 -11.05
N ALA A 119 5.10 8.30 -10.45
CA ALA A 119 5.54 7.15 -9.64
C ALA A 119 6.38 6.16 -10.48
N GLY A 120 5.92 5.82 -11.68
CA GLY A 120 6.65 4.95 -12.61
C GLY A 120 8.00 5.54 -13.03
N ARG A 121 8.12 6.86 -13.22
CA ARG A 121 9.39 7.53 -13.57
C ARG A 121 10.46 7.42 -12.49
N VAL A 122 10.05 7.31 -11.22
CA VAL A 122 10.98 7.10 -10.10
C VAL A 122 11.11 5.63 -9.70
N GLY A 123 10.55 4.71 -10.49
CA GLY A 123 10.67 3.26 -10.27
C GLY A 123 9.79 2.72 -9.15
N ALA A 124 8.73 3.42 -8.77
CA ALA A 124 7.77 2.93 -7.80
C ALA A 124 6.71 2.03 -8.45
N GLU A 125 6.33 0.95 -7.76
CA GLU A 125 5.22 0.07 -8.15
C GLU A 125 3.86 0.68 -7.81
N LEU A 126 3.82 1.50 -6.76
CA LEU A 126 2.60 2.14 -6.26
C LEU A 126 2.74 3.65 -6.21
N SER A 127 1.64 4.34 -6.48
CA SER A 127 1.42 5.75 -6.18
C SER A 127 0.52 5.89 -4.96
N ILE A 128 0.91 6.70 -3.99
CA ILE A 128 0.03 7.13 -2.89
C ILE A 128 -0.11 8.64 -2.95
N THR A 129 -1.37 9.09 -3.03
CA THR A 129 -1.75 10.51 -3.00
C THR A 129 -2.75 10.74 -1.89
N GLY A 130 -2.72 11.93 -1.31
CA GLY A 130 -3.65 12.35 -0.26
C GLY A 130 -4.29 13.70 -0.59
N THR A 131 -5.56 13.87 -0.21
CA THR A 131 -6.25 15.15 -0.30
C THR A 131 -6.96 15.49 1.00
N VAL A 132 -7.02 16.77 1.30
CA VAL A 132 -7.95 17.32 2.28
C VAL A 132 -8.94 18.18 1.52
N GLN A 133 -10.21 17.77 1.54
CA GLN A 133 -11.32 18.57 1.02
C GLN A 133 -11.88 19.42 2.15
N LYS A 134 -11.98 20.75 1.93
CA LYS A 134 -12.54 21.69 2.88
C LYS A 134 -13.78 22.35 2.27
N VAL A 135 -14.93 22.09 2.90
CA VAL A 135 -16.22 22.75 2.60
C VAL A 135 -16.41 23.94 3.53
N SER A 136 -15.94 23.82 4.76
CA SER A 136 -15.93 24.90 5.76
C SER A 136 -14.90 24.56 6.86
N ASN A 137 -14.70 25.47 7.83
CA ASN A 137 -13.85 25.19 8.99
C ASN A 137 -14.42 24.13 9.94
N LEU A 138 -15.67 23.68 9.73
CA LEU A 138 -16.31 22.63 10.53
C LEU A 138 -16.48 21.32 9.76
N ILE A 139 -16.43 21.36 8.44
CA ILE A 139 -16.70 20.21 7.57
C ILE A 139 -15.51 20.05 6.62
N LEU A 140 -14.71 19.05 6.92
CA LEU A 140 -13.59 18.64 6.09
C LEU A 140 -13.63 17.13 5.91
N ASN A 141 -12.93 16.66 4.87
CA ASN A 141 -12.76 15.23 4.60
C ASN A 141 -11.33 14.97 4.15
N MET A 142 -10.73 13.91 4.63
CA MET A 142 -9.40 13.45 4.22
C MET A 142 -9.53 12.18 3.39
N ASN A 143 -8.88 12.16 2.23
CA ASN A 143 -8.84 10.99 1.35
C ASN A 143 -7.40 10.57 1.10
N ILE A 144 -7.19 9.25 1.00
CA ILE A 144 -5.93 8.64 0.56
C ILE A 144 -6.27 7.65 -0.56
N TYR A 145 -5.50 7.72 -1.63
CA TYR A 145 -5.61 6.81 -2.78
C TYR A 145 -4.32 6.04 -2.96
N VAL A 146 -4.46 4.75 -3.24
CA VAL A 146 -3.36 3.86 -3.60
C VAL A 146 -3.64 3.35 -5.01
N ARG A 147 -2.73 3.61 -5.93
CA ARG A 147 -2.86 3.20 -7.33
C ARG A 147 -1.65 2.40 -7.78
N ASP A 148 -1.88 1.45 -8.65
CA ASP A 148 -0.83 0.73 -9.35
C ASP A 148 -0.17 1.66 -10.39
N ALA A 149 1.15 1.84 -10.32
CA ALA A 149 1.86 2.78 -11.17
C ALA A 149 1.92 2.33 -12.64
N SER A 150 1.82 1.04 -12.91
CA SER A 150 1.91 0.48 -14.26
C SER A 150 0.58 0.53 -15.02
N SER A 151 -0.52 0.17 -14.36
CA SER A 151 -1.84 0.08 -14.96
C SER A 151 -2.71 1.32 -14.72
N GLY A 152 -2.36 2.16 -13.73
CA GLY A 152 -3.20 3.27 -13.28
C GLY A 152 -4.42 2.84 -12.47
N ALA A 153 -4.59 1.54 -12.20
CA ALA A 153 -5.73 1.02 -11.47
C ALA A 153 -5.72 1.50 -10.00
N THR A 154 -6.87 1.92 -9.51
CA THR A 154 -7.03 2.24 -8.09
C THR A 154 -7.16 0.94 -7.30
N LEU A 155 -6.16 0.64 -6.48
CA LEU A 155 -6.14 -0.53 -5.61
C LEU A 155 -6.91 -0.28 -4.32
N ALA A 156 -6.83 0.95 -3.79
CA ALA A 156 -7.60 1.37 -2.63
C ALA A 156 -7.91 2.85 -2.67
N ALA A 157 -9.10 3.20 -2.20
CA ALA A 157 -9.52 4.55 -1.87
C ALA A 157 -10.11 4.55 -0.47
N MET A 158 -9.63 5.42 0.38
CA MET A 158 -10.08 5.51 1.76
C MET A 158 -10.35 6.94 2.17
N SER A 159 -11.36 7.15 2.98
CA SER A 159 -11.88 8.46 3.33
C SER A 159 -12.26 8.50 4.80
N ALA A 160 -12.09 9.67 5.42
CA ALA A 160 -12.58 9.95 6.76
C ALA A 160 -12.98 11.42 6.92
N ASP A 161 -14.13 11.62 7.55
CA ASP A 161 -14.62 12.96 7.87
C ASP A 161 -13.88 13.56 9.05
N MET A 162 -13.64 14.85 8.97
CA MET A 162 -13.08 15.66 10.05
C MET A 162 -14.06 16.74 10.48
N ARG A 163 -14.17 16.91 11.79
CA ARG A 163 -14.97 17.99 12.39
C ARG A 163 -14.05 18.99 13.03
N GLY A 164 -13.87 20.13 12.36
CA GLY A 164 -12.99 21.19 12.79
C GLY A 164 -11.65 21.23 12.05
N ASN A 165 -11.26 22.44 11.70
CA ASN A 165 -10.02 22.75 10.97
C ASN A 165 -8.87 23.02 11.94
N THR A 166 -8.52 22.03 12.76
CA THR A 166 -7.47 22.10 13.78
C THR A 166 -6.38 21.07 13.53
N ASP A 167 -5.16 21.32 14.01
CA ASP A 167 -4.05 20.39 13.92
C ASP A 167 -4.43 19.00 14.47
N GLU A 168 -5.04 18.99 15.65
CA GLU A 168 -5.48 17.76 16.30
C GLU A 168 -6.42 16.94 15.42
N SER A 169 -7.40 17.59 14.79
CA SER A 169 -8.37 16.92 13.92
C SER A 169 -7.68 16.32 12.69
N TRP A 170 -6.78 17.05 12.05
CA TRP A 170 -6.08 16.60 10.86
C TRP A 170 -5.15 15.41 11.15
N PHE A 171 -4.28 15.54 12.17
CA PHE A 171 -3.31 14.49 12.49
C PHE A 171 -3.96 13.23 13.07
N ARG A 172 -5.01 13.36 13.86
CA ARG A 172 -5.79 12.23 14.38
C ARG A 172 -6.47 11.47 13.25
N THR A 173 -7.03 12.18 12.28
CA THR A 173 -7.71 11.58 11.13
C THR A 173 -6.73 10.82 10.24
N LEU A 174 -5.56 11.40 9.94
CA LEU A 174 -4.51 10.71 9.19
C LEU A 174 -4.05 9.45 9.92
N ASP A 175 -3.78 9.54 11.22
CA ASP A 175 -3.33 8.41 12.02
C ASP A 175 -4.39 7.28 12.05
N TRP A 176 -5.67 7.63 12.11
CA TRP A 176 -6.76 6.66 12.03
C TRP A 176 -6.82 5.99 10.65
N LEU A 177 -6.73 6.74 9.56
CA LEU A 177 -6.73 6.20 8.19
C LEU A 177 -5.54 5.27 7.97
N ILE A 178 -4.36 5.65 8.44
CA ILE A 178 -3.15 4.81 8.31
C ILE A 178 -3.36 3.49 9.05
N ARG A 179 -3.73 3.52 10.33
CA ARG A 179 -3.83 2.31 11.17
C ARG A 179 -4.96 1.38 10.75
N ASN A 180 -6.13 1.95 10.43
CA ASN A 180 -7.35 1.15 10.28
C ASN A 180 -7.69 0.83 8.82
N ARG A 181 -7.04 1.50 7.86
CA ARG A 181 -7.32 1.33 6.44
C ARG A 181 -6.05 1.03 5.64
N LEU A 182 -5.07 1.92 5.62
CA LEU A 182 -3.90 1.80 4.73
C LEU A 182 -2.97 0.64 5.13
N LEU A 183 -2.72 0.46 6.42
CA LEU A 183 -1.91 -0.64 6.96
C LEU A 183 -2.74 -1.88 7.32
N ALA A 184 -4.06 -1.84 7.19
CA ALA A 184 -4.90 -3.00 7.37
C ALA A 184 -4.64 -4.03 6.23
N PRO A 185 -4.90 -5.33 6.48
CA PRO A 185 -4.85 -6.33 5.43
C PRO A 185 -5.69 -5.92 4.23
N ASP A 186 -5.17 -6.11 3.01
CA ASP A 186 -5.83 -5.72 1.76
C ASP A 186 -6.33 -4.26 1.76
N TYR A 187 -5.59 -3.33 2.39
CA TYR A 187 -5.97 -1.92 2.57
C TYR A 187 -7.34 -1.73 3.23
N GLY A 188 -7.75 -2.66 4.10
CA GLY A 188 -9.05 -2.62 4.79
C GLY A 188 -10.26 -2.87 3.88
N VAL A 189 -10.06 -3.35 2.67
CA VAL A 189 -11.14 -3.82 1.80
C VAL A 189 -11.64 -5.15 2.35
N ARG A 190 -12.91 -5.23 2.68
CA ARG A 190 -13.56 -6.51 3.01
C ARG A 190 -13.89 -7.24 1.72
N ARG A 191 -13.34 -8.42 1.56
CA ARG A 191 -13.74 -9.35 0.51
C ARG A 191 -15.03 -10.07 0.88
#